data_576488c1f920bfdd0a60a371450ecd6e
#
_entry.id   576488c1f920bfdd0a60a371450ecd6e
#
_cell.length_a   1.000
_cell.length_b   1.000
_cell.length_c   1.000
_cell.angle_alpha   90.00
_cell.angle_beta   90.00
_cell.angle_gamma   90.00
#
_symmetry.space_group_name_H-M   'P 1'
#
loop_
_entity.id
_entity.type
_entity.pdbx_description
1 polymer ?
#
loop_
_entity_poly.entity_id
_entity_poly.type
_entity_poly.pdbx_seq_one_letter_code
_entity_poly.pdbx_strand_id
1 'polypeptide(L)'
;QTLVVNSGDLLPLWTNGLFKSNLHRVSNPTSPEGAVYERLTLPFFSGPIHGRIIDPIVREGEEKLYESISSEDHLRAKLGLSNE
;
A
#
# COMPACT_ATOMS: atom_id res chain seq x y z
N GLN A 1 24.04 3.43 0.65
CA GLN A 1 22.69 3.84 1.04
C GLN A 1 21.76 3.70 -0.14
N THR A 2 20.59 3.14 0.12
CA THR A 2 19.59 2.96 -0.93
C THR A 2 18.23 3.41 -0.43
N LEU A 3 17.38 3.78 -1.37
CA LEU A 3 15.99 4.12 -1.12
C LEU A 3 15.14 3.17 -1.95
N VAL A 4 14.21 2.49 -1.28
CA VAL A 4 13.30 1.55 -1.94
C VAL A 4 11.90 2.14 -1.86
N VAL A 5 11.20 2.19 -2.99
CA VAL A 5 9.84 2.72 -3.07
C VAL A 5 8.90 1.60 -3.49
N ASN A 6 7.85 1.40 -2.70
CA ASN A 6 6.81 0.41 -2.98
C ASN A 6 5.46 1.10 -3.07
N SER A 7 4.62 0.65 -3.97
CA SER A 7 3.24 1.11 -4.06
C SER A 7 2.37 0.34 -3.06
N GLY A 8 1.41 1.04 -2.47
CA GLY A 8 0.48 0.43 -1.54
C GLY A 8 -0.85 0.07 -2.19
N ASP A 9 -1.73 -0.54 -1.40
CA ASP A 9 -3.02 -1.06 -1.87
C ASP A 9 -4.01 0.02 -2.27
N LEU A 10 -3.82 1.25 -1.82
CA LEU A 10 -4.70 2.34 -2.17
C LEU A 10 -4.57 2.75 -3.64
N LEU A 11 -3.39 2.55 -4.19
CA LEU A 11 -3.10 2.97 -5.57
C LEU A 11 -3.95 2.24 -6.61
N PRO A 12 -4.12 0.91 -6.55
CA PRO A 12 -5.04 0.22 -7.47
C PRO A 12 -6.47 0.72 -7.36
N LEU A 13 -6.93 0.98 -6.15
CA LEU A 13 -8.28 1.49 -5.92
C LEU A 13 -8.45 2.88 -6.52
N TRP A 14 -7.50 3.77 -6.25
CA TRP A 14 -7.57 5.16 -6.69
C TRP A 14 -7.47 5.28 -8.21
N THR A 15 -6.67 4.42 -8.82
CA THR A 15 -6.45 4.45 -10.27
C THR A 15 -7.38 3.51 -11.04
N ASN A 16 -8.38 2.96 -10.37
CA ASN A 16 -9.33 2.02 -10.97
C ASN A 16 -8.62 0.83 -11.62
N GLY A 17 -7.60 0.31 -10.94
CA GLY A 17 -6.87 -0.87 -11.39
C GLY A 17 -5.75 -0.60 -12.37
N LEU A 18 -5.49 0.67 -12.73
CA LEU A 18 -4.43 0.99 -13.69
C LEU A 18 -3.05 0.69 -13.11
N PHE A 19 -2.78 1.18 -11.89
CA PHE A 19 -1.54 0.87 -11.19
C PHE A 19 -1.80 -0.19 -10.13
N LYS A 20 -0.89 -1.13 -10.02
CA LYS A 20 -1.06 -2.27 -9.12
C LYS A 20 -0.16 -2.14 -7.91
N SER A 21 -0.58 -2.73 -6.80
CA SER A 21 0.29 -2.84 -5.64
C SER A 21 1.12 -4.12 -5.73
N ASN A 22 2.26 -4.11 -5.05
CA ASN A 22 3.11 -5.28 -4.94
C ASN A 22 2.84 -5.98 -3.61
N LEU A 23 2.40 -7.21 -3.68
CA LEU A 23 2.39 -8.03 -2.48
C LEU A 23 3.83 -8.40 -2.16
N HIS A 24 4.29 -7.98 -1.00
CA HIS A 24 5.70 -8.14 -0.63
C HIS A 24 5.82 -8.44 0.86
N ARG A 25 6.97 -8.93 1.21
CA ARG A 25 7.32 -9.18 2.62
C ARG A 25 8.77 -8.82 2.85
N VAL A 26 9.12 -8.72 4.11
CA VAL A 26 10.50 -8.48 4.51
C VAL A 26 11.08 -9.80 5.00
N SER A 27 12.25 -10.14 4.49
CA SER A 27 13.00 -11.30 4.97
C SER A 27 14.39 -10.85 5.38
N ASN A 28 14.99 -11.58 6.33
CA ASN A 28 16.34 -11.26 6.75
C ASN A 28 17.34 -11.86 5.78
N PRO A 29 18.24 -11.03 5.21
CA PRO A 29 19.31 -11.57 4.41
C PRO A 29 20.30 -12.35 5.29
N THR A 30 20.84 -13.43 4.75
CA THR A 30 21.85 -14.22 5.43
C THR A 30 23.08 -14.33 4.54
N SER A 31 24.24 -14.49 5.18
CA SER A 31 25.47 -14.78 4.46
C SER A 31 25.44 -16.21 3.92
N PRO A 32 26.35 -16.58 3.01
CA PRO A 32 26.47 -17.97 2.55
C PRO A 32 26.69 -18.96 3.68
N GLU A 33 27.26 -18.50 4.80
CA GLU A 33 27.50 -19.31 5.99
C GLU A 33 26.29 -19.37 6.92
N GLY A 34 25.18 -18.71 6.56
CA GLY A 34 23.96 -18.72 7.35
C GLY A 34 23.89 -17.63 8.42
N ALA A 35 24.86 -16.73 8.49
CA ALA A 35 24.81 -15.63 9.45
C ALA A 35 23.80 -14.56 9.03
N VAL A 36 23.08 -14.00 10.00
CA VAL A 36 22.13 -12.92 9.78
C VAL A 36 22.84 -11.59 10.06
N TYR A 37 22.76 -10.67 9.11
CA TYR A 37 23.35 -9.34 9.26
C TYR A 37 22.44 -8.43 10.04
N GLU A 38 23.01 -7.66 10.95
CA GLU A 38 22.28 -6.58 11.60
C GLU A 38 22.04 -5.47 10.61
N ARG A 39 20.83 -4.93 10.61
CA ARG A 39 20.46 -3.82 9.74
C ARG A 39 19.39 -2.98 10.37
N LEU A 40 19.33 -1.72 9.96
CA LEU A 40 18.32 -0.77 10.38
C LEU A 40 17.54 -0.33 9.14
N THR A 41 16.23 -0.36 9.26
CA THR A 41 15.34 0.12 8.19
C THR A 41 14.37 1.13 8.78
N LEU A 42 14.23 2.26 8.10
CA LEU A 42 13.29 3.31 8.51
C LEU A 42 12.20 3.40 7.44
N PRO A 43 11.04 2.78 7.67
CA PRO A 43 9.94 2.90 6.73
C PRO A 43 9.28 4.26 6.83
N PHE A 44 8.90 4.81 5.70
CA PHE A 44 8.13 6.04 5.61
C PHE A 44 6.87 5.76 4.82
N PHE A 45 5.73 5.85 5.48
CA PHE A 45 4.43 5.63 4.86
C PHE A 45 3.85 6.97 4.44
N SER A 46 3.51 7.07 3.16
CA SER A 46 2.89 8.26 2.62
C SER A 46 1.48 7.90 2.15
N GLY A 47 0.53 8.74 2.47
CA GLY A 47 -0.85 8.52 2.08
C GLY A 47 -1.61 9.82 1.97
N PRO A 48 -2.88 9.75 1.56
CA PRO A 48 -3.72 10.94 1.47
C PRO A 48 -4.04 11.52 2.84
N ILE A 49 -4.51 12.74 2.84
CA ILE A 49 -4.95 13.42 4.06
C ILE A 49 -6.03 12.56 4.73
N HIS A 50 -5.92 12.49 6.05
CA HIS A 50 -6.88 11.76 6.88
C HIS A 50 -8.31 12.26 6.62
N GLY A 51 -9.24 11.34 6.43
CA GLY A 51 -10.62 11.68 6.12
C GLY A 51 -10.90 11.96 4.64
N ARG A 52 -9.89 11.92 3.79
CA ARG A 52 -10.07 12.10 2.35
C ARG A 52 -10.88 10.95 1.77
N ILE A 53 -11.89 11.30 0.96
CA ILE A 53 -12.62 10.30 0.20
C ILE A 53 -11.82 9.96 -1.05
N ILE A 54 -11.53 8.68 -1.22
CA ILE A 54 -10.83 8.18 -2.40
C ILE A 54 -11.87 7.63 -3.35
N ASP A 55 -12.05 8.31 -4.46
CA ASP A 55 -12.99 7.91 -5.49
C ASP A 55 -12.16 7.45 -6.69
N PRO A 56 -12.40 6.23 -7.19
CA PRO A 56 -11.62 5.74 -8.32
C PRO A 56 -11.69 6.66 -9.52
N ILE A 57 -10.55 6.91 -10.12
CA ILE A 57 -10.45 7.71 -11.34
C ILE A 57 -10.77 6.81 -12.51
N VAL A 58 -11.99 6.92 -13.03
CA VAL A 58 -12.48 6.10 -14.13
C VAL A 58 -12.32 6.87 -15.43
N ARG A 59 -11.58 6.27 -16.35
CA ARG A 59 -11.37 6.88 -17.67
C ARG A 59 -12.56 6.56 -18.57
N GLU A 60 -12.67 7.32 -19.65
CA GLU A 60 -13.73 7.12 -20.61
C GLU A 60 -13.70 5.69 -21.16
N GLY A 61 -14.86 5.04 -21.19
CA GLY A 61 -14.99 3.68 -21.68
C GLY A 61 -14.64 2.60 -20.68
N GLU A 62 -14.20 2.97 -19.47
CA GLU A 62 -13.85 2.00 -18.43
C GLU A 62 -15.02 1.80 -17.48
N GLU A 63 -15.04 0.61 -16.87
CA GLU A 63 -16.01 0.29 -15.83
C GLU A 63 -15.39 0.61 -14.47
N LYS A 64 -16.19 1.15 -13.56
CA LYS A 64 -15.75 1.42 -12.19
C LYS A 64 -15.63 0.11 -11.44
N LEU A 65 -14.41 -0.23 -11.03
CA LEU A 65 -14.09 -1.51 -10.41
C LEU A 65 -14.18 -1.49 -8.88
N TYR A 66 -14.12 -0.31 -8.27
CA TYR A 66 -14.05 -0.17 -6.82
C TYR A 66 -15.04 0.87 -6.34
N GLU A 67 -15.55 0.68 -5.13
CA GLU A 67 -16.38 1.68 -4.46
C GLU A 67 -15.50 2.76 -3.86
N SER A 68 -16.05 3.96 -3.72
CA SER A 68 -15.35 5.03 -3.00
C SER A 68 -15.21 4.68 -1.53
N ILE A 69 -14.09 5.07 -0.95
CA ILE A 69 -13.79 4.77 0.45
C ILE A 69 -13.00 5.94 1.05
N SER A 70 -13.21 6.22 2.33
CA SER A 70 -12.36 7.20 3.01
C SER A 70 -10.99 6.60 3.29
N SER A 71 -9.97 7.47 3.36
CA SER A 71 -8.62 7.03 3.66
C SER A 71 -8.55 6.35 5.03
N GLU A 72 -9.35 6.82 5.98
CA GLU A 72 -9.41 6.20 7.32
C GLU A 72 -9.98 4.80 7.26
N ASP A 73 -11.10 4.62 6.55
CA ASP A 73 -11.74 3.31 6.46
C ASP A 73 -10.83 2.31 5.74
N HIS A 74 -10.12 2.75 4.72
CA HIS A 74 -9.15 1.91 4.04
C HIS A 74 -8.04 1.46 4.99
N LEU A 75 -7.49 2.40 5.76
CA LEU A 75 -6.43 2.09 6.71
C LEU A 75 -6.92 1.12 7.78
N ARG A 76 -8.12 1.35 8.31
CA ARG A 76 -8.70 0.46 9.32
C ARG A 76 -8.89 -0.96 8.77
N ALA A 77 -9.35 -1.08 7.55
CA ALA A 77 -9.51 -2.38 6.91
C ALA A 77 -8.16 -3.11 6.76
N LYS A 78 -7.12 -2.38 6.37
CA LYS A 78 -5.78 -2.96 6.21
C LYS A 78 -5.18 -3.39 7.53
N LEU A 79 -5.44 -2.66 8.60
CA LEU A 79 -4.93 -3.00 9.93
C LEU A 79 -5.79 -4.03 10.66
N GLY A 80 -6.89 -4.48 10.05
CA GLY A 80 -7.79 -5.42 10.67
C GLY A 80 -8.65 -4.81 11.77
N LEU A 81 -8.75 -3.49 11.83
CA LEU A 81 -9.56 -2.80 12.83
C LEU A 81 -10.99 -2.71 12.35
N SER A 82 -11.92 -3.23 13.13
CA SER A 82 -13.33 -3.24 12.79
C SER A 82 -14.04 -2.06 13.43
N ASN A 83 -15.07 -1.58 12.75
CA ASN A 83 -15.97 -0.53 13.27
C ASN A 83 -17.22 -1.10 13.92
N GLU A 84 -17.23 -2.35 14.23
CA GLU A 84 -18.39 -2.97 14.87
C GLU A 84 -18.64 -2.53 16.29
#